data_a6803c496f78af4a00f4aeb920050419
#
_entry.id   a6803c496f78af4a00f4aeb920050419
#
_cell.length_a   1.000
_cell.length_b   1.000
_cell.length_c   1.000
_cell.angle_alpha   90.00
_cell.angle_beta   90.00
_cell.angle_gamma   90.00
#
_symmetry.space_group_name_H-M   'P 1'
#
loop_
_entity.id
_entity.type
_entity.pdbx_description
1 polymer ?
#
loop_
_entity_poly.entity_id
_entity_poly.type
_entity_poly.pdbx_seq_one_letter_code
_entity_poly.pdbx_strand_id
1 'polypeptide(L)'
;KDYRTLSLEMLAQQLGFNKNYLGNLIKKETGDTFKQLLQRQRMLHARHLLVFSNYSMEEISEEIGYLDTSYFFRSFKKTHGKTPGQIREEALHRDL
;
A
#
# COMPACT_ATOMS: atom_id res chain seq x y z
N LYS A 1 -7.40 7.88 -4.84
CA LYS A 1 -6.32 7.43 -5.71
C LYS A 1 -6.44 5.94 -5.95
N ASP A 2 -6.32 5.52 -7.19
CA ASP A 2 -6.53 4.12 -7.55
C ASP A 2 -5.19 3.38 -7.61
N TYR A 3 -4.88 2.66 -6.54
CA TYR A 3 -3.62 1.92 -6.43
C TYR A 3 -3.52 0.76 -7.42
N ARG A 4 -4.65 0.30 -7.98
CA ARG A 4 -4.64 -0.84 -8.89
C ARG A 4 -4.04 -0.51 -10.24
N THR A 5 -4.11 0.75 -10.64
CA THR A 5 -3.64 1.18 -11.95
C THR A 5 -2.50 2.16 -11.92
N LEU A 6 -2.10 2.63 -10.73
CA LEU A 6 -1.06 3.64 -10.63
C LEU A 6 0.30 3.03 -10.95
N SER A 7 1.01 3.64 -11.92
CA SER A 7 2.35 3.22 -12.30
C SER A 7 3.23 4.43 -12.48
N LEU A 8 4.54 4.21 -12.46
CA LEU A 8 5.51 5.27 -12.69
C LEU A 8 5.36 5.85 -14.08
N GLU A 9 5.08 4.99 -15.07
CA GLU A 9 4.89 5.44 -16.45
C GLU A 9 3.72 6.39 -16.56
N MET A 10 2.59 6.04 -15.95
CA MET A 10 1.40 6.89 -15.96
C MET A 10 1.66 8.22 -15.28
N LEU A 11 2.32 8.19 -14.13
CA LEU A 11 2.64 9.41 -13.40
C LEU A 11 3.58 10.31 -14.20
N ALA A 12 4.62 9.73 -14.79
CA ALA A 12 5.56 10.49 -15.61
C ALA A 12 4.85 11.13 -16.79
N GLN A 13 3.95 10.40 -17.44
CA GLN A 13 3.19 10.93 -18.57
C GLN A 13 2.32 12.12 -18.16
N GLN A 14 1.63 11.99 -17.03
CA GLN A 14 0.77 13.08 -16.53
C GLN A 14 1.57 14.32 -16.18
N LEU A 15 2.78 14.15 -15.67
CA LEU A 15 3.63 15.26 -15.26
C LEU A 15 4.52 15.79 -16.39
N GLY A 16 4.51 15.13 -17.53
CA GLY A 16 5.34 15.56 -18.66
C GLY A 16 6.81 15.20 -18.50
N PHE A 17 7.12 14.19 -17.70
CA PHE A 17 8.50 13.75 -17.45
C PHE A 17 8.79 12.44 -18.17
N ASN A 18 10.07 12.23 -18.47
CA ASN A 18 10.57 10.92 -18.84
C ASN A 18 10.50 9.99 -17.64
N LYS A 19 10.10 8.73 -17.86
CA LYS A 19 9.96 7.76 -16.77
C LYS A 19 11.25 7.58 -15.98
N ASN A 20 12.36 7.41 -16.68
CA ASN A 20 13.65 7.18 -16.01
C ASN A 20 14.07 8.41 -15.21
N TYR A 21 13.85 9.59 -15.77
CA TYR A 21 14.15 10.83 -15.05
C TYR A 21 13.33 10.93 -13.77
N LEU A 22 12.03 10.68 -13.88
CA LEU A 22 11.14 10.79 -12.71
C LEU A 22 11.53 9.76 -11.64
N GLY A 23 11.82 8.52 -12.06
CA GLY A 23 12.22 7.49 -11.12
C GLY A 23 13.50 7.85 -10.37
N ASN A 24 14.48 8.38 -11.09
CA ASN A 24 15.74 8.79 -10.48
C ASN A 24 15.53 9.98 -9.54
N LEU A 25 14.68 10.91 -9.92
CA LEU A 25 14.37 12.07 -9.09
C LEU A 25 13.71 11.63 -7.78
N ILE A 26 12.72 10.74 -7.86
CA ILE A 26 12.05 10.23 -6.67
C ILE A 26 13.05 9.54 -5.75
N LYS A 27 13.91 8.69 -6.29
CA LYS A 27 14.91 7.99 -5.50
C LYS A 27 15.87 8.97 -4.83
N LYS A 28 16.29 9.99 -5.57
CA LYS A 28 17.22 10.99 -5.04
C LYS A 28 16.58 11.81 -3.91
N GLU A 29 15.32 12.21 -4.08
CA GLU A 29 14.67 13.11 -3.13
C GLU A 29 14.13 12.39 -1.90
N THR A 30 13.73 11.12 -2.05
CA THR A 30 13.09 10.39 -0.94
C THR A 30 13.94 9.26 -0.38
N GLY A 31 14.96 8.82 -1.10
CA GLY A 31 15.75 7.66 -0.72
C GLY A 31 15.11 6.34 -1.12
N ASP A 32 13.88 6.35 -1.64
CA ASP A 32 13.14 5.15 -2.01
C ASP A 32 12.73 5.18 -3.47
N THR A 33 12.58 4.00 -4.06
CA THR A 33 12.01 3.91 -5.40
C THR A 33 10.52 4.20 -5.36
N PHE A 34 9.96 4.55 -6.52
CA PHE A 34 8.51 4.73 -6.63
C PHE A 34 7.77 3.48 -6.18
N LYS A 35 8.27 2.29 -6.54
CA LYS A 35 7.64 1.03 -6.16
C LYS A 35 7.60 0.87 -4.64
N GLN A 36 8.69 1.23 -3.97
CA GLN A 36 8.75 1.14 -2.51
C GLN A 36 7.77 2.12 -1.85
N LEU A 37 7.69 3.34 -2.37
CA LEU A 37 6.75 4.34 -1.85
C LEU A 37 5.30 3.90 -2.04
N LEU A 38 4.98 3.36 -3.22
CA LEU A 38 3.64 2.89 -3.52
C LEU A 38 3.27 1.72 -2.60
N GLN A 39 4.21 0.80 -2.39
CA GLN A 39 3.99 -0.33 -1.50
C GLN A 39 3.70 0.15 -0.08
N ARG A 40 4.47 1.13 0.40
CA ARG A 40 4.25 1.67 1.75
C ARG A 40 2.88 2.32 1.86
N GLN A 41 2.45 3.07 0.85
CA GLN A 41 1.14 3.70 0.86
C GLN A 41 0.02 2.67 0.85
N ARG A 42 0.19 1.59 0.08
CA ARG A 42 -0.79 0.50 0.08
C ARG A 42 -0.95 -0.11 1.46
N MET A 43 0.17 -0.33 2.14
CA MET A 43 0.14 -0.94 3.47
C MET A 43 -0.47 -0.01 4.52
N LEU A 44 -0.22 1.29 4.42
CA LEU A 44 -0.86 2.26 5.31
C LEU A 44 -2.36 2.32 5.07
N HIS A 45 -2.79 2.29 3.81
CA HIS A 45 -4.21 2.29 3.48
C HIS A 45 -4.88 1.01 4.00
N ALA A 46 -4.21 -0.13 3.86
CA ALA A 46 -4.73 -1.39 4.39
C ALA A 46 -4.92 -1.32 5.90
N ARG A 47 -3.92 -0.77 6.61
CA ARG A 47 -4.01 -0.63 8.06
C ARG A 47 -5.21 0.25 8.44
N HIS A 48 -5.40 1.34 7.72
CA HIS A 48 -6.54 2.22 7.96
C HIS A 48 -7.87 1.46 7.81
N LEU A 49 -8.01 0.67 6.75
CA LEU A 49 -9.22 -0.09 6.52
C LEU A 49 -9.43 -1.18 7.58
N LEU A 50 -8.35 -1.79 8.05
CA LEU A 50 -8.44 -2.80 9.11
C LEU A 50 -9.00 -2.20 10.40
N VAL A 51 -8.57 -0.99 10.73
CA VAL A 51 -8.96 -0.34 11.97
C VAL A 51 -10.32 0.34 11.88
N PHE A 52 -10.62 0.97 10.75
CA PHE A 52 -11.76 1.88 10.65
C PHE A 52 -12.88 1.39 9.74
N SER A 53 -12.80 0.18 9.20
CA SER A 53 -13.87 -0.34 8.36
C SER A 53 -14.19 -1.78 8.72
N ASN A 54 -15.31 -2.26 8.16
CA ASN A 54 -15.70 -3.66 8.30
C ASN A 54 -15.37 -4.48 7.05
N TYR A 55 -14.50 -3.97 6.21
CA TYR A 55 -14.10 -4.68 5.00
C TYR A 55 -13.51 -6.05 5.35
N SER A 56 -13.85 -7.04 4.54
CA SER A 56 -13.20 -8.34 4.65
C SER A 56 -11.74 -8.24 4.21
N MET A 57 -10.96 -9.25 4.51
CA MET A 57 -9.55 -9.28 4.07
C MET A 57 -9.47 -9.26 2.56
N GLU A 58 -10.37 -9.97 1.88
CA GLU A 58 -10.43 -9.97 0.42
C GLU A 58 -10.76 -8.59 -0.13
N GLU A 59 -11.72 -7.91 0.50
CA GLU A 59 -12.09 -6.57 0.07
C GLU A 59 -10.94 -5.58 0.25
N ILE A 60 -10.23 -5.69 1.36
CA ILE A 60 -9.08 -4.82 1.60
C ILE A 60 -7.98 -5.09 0.57
N SER A 61 -7.68 -6.36 0.33
CA SER A 61 -6.66 -6.75 -0.64
C SER A 61 -6.97 -6.14 -2.01
N GLU A 62 -8.21 -6.28 -2.45
CA GLU A 62 -8.65 -5.73 -3.73
C GLU A 62 -8.56 -4.20 -3.75
N GLU A 63 -9.03 -3.57 -2.68
CA GLU A 63 -9.06 -2.10 -2.60
C GLU A 63 -7.67 -1.50 -2.72
N ILE A 64 -6.66 -2.13 -2.15
CA ILE A 64 -5.30 -1.61 -2.20
C ILE A 64 -4.51 -2.08 -3.42
N GLY A 65 -5.16 -2.89 -4.29
CA GLY A 65 -4.56 -3.23 -5.57
C GLY A 65 -3.84 -4.57 -5.62
N TYR A 66 -4.09 -5.46 -4.68
CA TYR A 66 -3.52 -6.80 -4.68
C TYR A 66 -4.56 -7.80 -5.14
N LEU A 67 -4.18 -8.64 -6.10
CA LEU A 67 -5.09 -9.67 -6.62
C LEU A 67 -5.07 -10.93 -5.76
N ASP A 68 -4.00 -11.14 -5.01
CA ASP A 68 -3.77 -12.34 -4.21
C ASP A 68 -3.74 -11.97 -2.74
N THR A 69 -4.74 -12.43 -1.99
CA THR A 69 -4.86 -12.15 -0.57
C THR A 69 -3.67 -12.71 0.22
N SER A 70 -3.13 -13.85 -0.19
CA SER A 70 -1.96 -14.42 0.47
C SER A 70 -0.74 -13.52 0.33
N TYR A 71 -0.55 -12.93 -0.84
CA TYR A 71 0.55 -12.00 -1.05
C TYR A 71 0.36 -10.74 -0.21
N PHE A 72 -0.88 -10.26 -0.12
CA PHE A 72 -1.20 -9.14 0.74
C PHE A 72 -0.83 -9.44 2.19
N PHE A 73 -1.20 -10.61 2.69
CA PHE A 73 -0.90 -11.00 4.08
C PHE A 73 0.60 -10.99 4.34
N ARG A 74 1.39 -11.58 3.44
CA ARG A 74 2.84 -11.64 3.61
C ARG A 74 3.47 -10.25 3.58
N SER A 75 3.02 -9.42 2.63
CA SER A 75 3.54 -8.06 2.49
C SER A 75 3.19 -7.20 3.71
N PHE A 76 1.96 -7.34 4.19
CA PHE A 76 1.51 -6.59 5.35
C PHE A 76 2.32 -6.95 6.60
N LYS A 77 2.49 -8.24 6.85
CA LYS A 77 3.24 -8.69 8.01
C LYS A 77 4.71 -8.24 7.93
N LYS A 78 5.28 -8.26 6.73
CA LYS A 78 6.65 -7.80 6.54
C LYS A 78 6.79 -6.31 6.87
N THR A 79 5.80 -5.51 6.47
CA THR A 79 5.84 -4.07 6.69
C THR A 79 5.53 -3.68 8.13
N HIS A 80 4.52 -4.30 8.72
CA HIS A 80 4.00 -3.89 10.04
C HIS A 80 4.40 -4.80 11.19
N GLY A 81 5.03 -5.95 10.90
CA GLY A 81 5.44 -6.89 11.94
C GLY A 81 4.33 -7.75 12.49
N LYS A 82 3.09 -7.52 12.08
CA LYS A 82 1.91 -8.26 12.52
C LYS A 82 1.02 -8.57 11.34
N THR A 83 0.20 -9.61 11.47
CA THR A 83 -0.76 -9.97 10.42
C THR A 83 -1.92 -8.96 10.41
N PRO A 84 -2.62 -8.86 9.28
CA PRO A 84 -3.82 -8.01 9.22
C PRO A 84 -4.84 -8.37 10.30
N GLY A 85 -5.04 -9.68 10.55
CA GLY A 85 -5.96 -10.11 11.58
C GLY A 85 -5.55 -9.67 12.96
N GLN A 86 -4.26 -9.70 13.26
CA GLN A 86 -3.77 -9.24 14.55
C GLN A 86 -4.00 -7.75 14.75
N ILE A 87 -3.79 -6.96 13.70
CA ILE A 87 -4.02 -5.51 13.78
C ILE A 87 -5.50 -5.22 14.06
N ARG A 88 -6.39 -5.91 13.33
CA ARG A 88 -7.83 -5.69 13.55
C ARG A 88 -8.26 -6.12 14.93
N GLU A 89 -7.75 -7.25 15.40
CA GLU A 89 -8.06 -7.75 16.74
C GLU A 89 -7.63 -6.75 17.80
N GLU A 90 -6.43 -6.22 17.69
CA GLU A 90 -5.94 -5.23 18.64
C GLU A 90 -6.79 -3.97 18.62
N ALA A 91 -7.22 -3.53 17.44
CA ALA A 91 -8.05 -2.34 17.32
C ALA A 91 -9.41 -2.53 17.99
N LEU A 92 -9.99 -3.74 17.90
CA LEU A 92 -11.26 -4.04 18.53
C LEU A 92 -11.19 -3.99 20.05
N HIS A 93 -10.03 -4.23 20.62
CA HIS A 93 -9.87 -4.25 22.07
C HIS A 93 -9.18 -3.02 22.65
N ARG A 94 -8.84 -2.06 21.78
CA ARG A 94 -8.05 -0.90 22.21
C ARG A 94 -8.75 -0.01 23.21
N ASP A 95 -10.04 0.11 23.10
CA ASP A 95 -10.82 1.03 23.92
C ASP A 95 -11.50 0.35 25.12
N LEU A 96 -11.13 -0.89 25.37
CA LEU A 96 -11.64 -1.62 26.52
C LEU A 96 -10.70 -1.46 27.71
#